data_3f9adeefe22aa93e922de622aa536935
#
_entry.id   3f9adeefe22aa93e922de622aa536935
#
_cell.length_a   1.000
_cell.length_b   1.000
_cell.length_c   1.000
_cell.angle_alpha   90.00
_cell.angle_beta   90.00
_cell.angle_gamma   90.00
#
_symmetry.space_group_name_H-M   'P 1'
#
loop_
_entity.id
_entity.type
_entity.pdbx_description
1 polymer ?
#
loop_
_entity_poly.entity_id
_entity_poly.type
_entity_poly.pdbx_seq_one_letter_code
_entity_poly.pdbx_strand_id
1 'polypeptide(L)'
;MTHRAARRGGTIPRIWLLPLLCLTALLGAAAAGTLSRSLLPDLIAWWPAWLLILVLAVVVRGRRIGRVRAAGLIPLLAVGALGAFLVGHLDGWRLMPSASQRLVGPLPEAGSSASLTARLDGALVLTAGADFLYEAAPLRRGGDIGVPQAAEETQGGAIAVVLSPPLSPGFNTFSGWDIRLSEDVPWDLTLEGALEADLRGLDVTSLAVHGEGTVVLAPTEGSTPVAVHGGFTFTAPAGVVARVVGDAAVPASWERTGDGWRSPATGPGWVITAAAGATVVVTDS
;
A
#
# COMPACT_ATOMS: atom_id res chain seq x y z
N MET A 1 -62.13 23.87 -23.66
CA MET A 1 -60.78 23.80 -24.24
C MET A 1 -59.85 23.20 -23.19
N THR A 2 -59.63 21.89 -23.21
CA THR A 2 -58.81 21.17 -22.24
C THR A 2 -57.44 20.87 -22.85
N HIS A 3 -56.41 21.58 -22.39
CA HIS A 3 -55.02 21.31 -22.74
C HIS A 3 -54.57 20.00 -22.07
N ARG A 4 -54.51 18.91 -22.82
CA ARG A 4 -53.76 17.71 -22.46
C ARG A 4 -52.27 17.97 -22.54
N ALA A 5 -51.64 18.23 -21.39
CA ALA A 5 -50.20 18.18 -21.25
C ALA A 5 -49.72 16.72 -21.42
N ALA A 6 -49.23 16.38 -22.60
CA ALA A 6 -48.59 15.12 -22.87
C ALA A 6 -47.30 15.03 -22.05
N ARG A 7 -47.34 14.25 -20.92
CA ARG A 7 -46.14 13.81 -20.23
C ARG A 7 -45.30 12.99 -21.21
N ARG A 8 -44.29 13.61 -21.82
CA ARG A 8 -43.19 12.87 -22.48
C ARG A 8 -42.40 12.17 -21.41
N GLY A 9 -42.75 10.94 -21.11
CA GLY A 9 -41.91 10.01 -20.37
C GLY A 9 -40.61 9.85 -21.15
N GLY A 10 -39.53 10.44 -20.63
CA GLY A 10 -38.22 10.34 -21.23
C GLY A 10 -37.72 8.91 -21.11
N THR A 11 -38.00 8.09 -22.09
CA THR A 11 -37.35 6.79 -22.23
C THR A 11 -35.90 7.02 -22.50
N ILE A 12 -35.04 6.56 -21.58
CA ILE A 12 -33.57 6.55 -21.78
C ILE A 12 -33.33 5.81 -23.11
N PRO A 13 -32.66 6.45 -24.09
CA PRO A 13 -32.38 5.78 -25.35
C PRO A 13 -31.63 4.47 -25.07
N ARG A 14 -32.09 3.36 -25.63
CA ARG A 14 -31.52 2.01 -25.41
C ARG A 14 -29.99 1.95 -25.52
N ILE A 15 -29.39 2.84 -26.31
CA ILE A 15 -27.94 2.92 -26.52
C ILE A 15 -27.17 3.34 -25.22
N TRP A 16 -27.81 4.06 -24.28
CA TRP A 16 -27.22 4.41 -23.00
C TRP A 16 -27.22 3.28 -21.97
N LEU A 17 -27.97 2.21 -22.24
CA LEU A 17 -27.92 1.00 -21.40
C LEU A 17 -26.56 0.32 -21.48
N LEU A 18 -25.87 0.41 -22.62
CA LEU A 18 -24.58 -0.27 -22.83
C LEU A 18 -23.46 0.23 -21.87
N PRO A 19 -23.13 1.54 -21.81
CA PRO A 19 -22.13 2.02 -20.85
C PRO A 19 -22.55 1.84 -19.40
N LEU A 20 -23.84 1.90 -19.09
CA LEU A 20 -24.36 1.64 -17.76
C LEU A 20 -24.17 0.16 -17.36
N LEU A 21 -24.40 -0.76 -18.29
CA LEU A 21 -24.21 -2.20 -18.09
C LEU A 21 -22.72 -2.54 -17.95
N CYS A 22 -21.84 -1.92 -18.73
CA CYS A 22 -20.40 -2.06 -18.56
C CYS A 22 -19.93 -1.54 -17.19
N LEU A 23 -20.43 -0.39 -16.75
CA LEU A 23 -20.06 0.18 -15.45
C LEU A 23 -20.56 -0.72 -14.31
N THR A 24 -21.81 -1.20 -14.37
CA THR A 24 -22.34 -2.12 -13.34
C THR A 24 -21.60 -3.46 -13.32
N ALA A 25 -21.17 -3.97 -14.47
CA ALA A 25 -20.36 -5.19 -14.54
C ALA A 25 -18.98 -4.97 -13.91
N LEU A 26 -18.33 -3.84 -14.16
CA LEU A 26 -17.04 -3.48 -13.54
C LEU A 26 -17.17 -3.34 -12.02
N LEU A 27 -18.19 -2.65 -11.54
CA LEU A 27 -18.45 -2.50 -10.11
C LEU A 27 -18.79 -3.84 -9.45
N GLY A 28 -19.56 -4.69 -10.13
CA GLY A 28 -19.88 -6.03 -9.66
C GLY A 28 -18.62 -6.92 -9.56
N ALA A 29 -17.74 -6.86 -10.54
CA ALA A 29 -16.47 -7.59 -10.55
C ALA A 29 -15.51 -7.10 -9.44
N ALA A 30 -15.48 -5.79 -9.18
CA ALA A 30 -14.72 -5.23 -8.06
C ALA A 30 -15.30 -5.67 -6.70
N ALA A 31 -16.63 -5.67 -6.56
CA ALA A 31 -17.31 -6.14 -5.35
C ALA A 31 -17.11 -7.64 -5.10
N ALA A 32 -17.03 -8.44 -6.16
CA ALA A 32 -16.74 -9.88 -6.11
C ALA A 32 -15.25 -10.20 -5.84
N GLY A 33 -14.37 -9.18 -5.73
CA GLY A 33 -12.94 -9.36 -5.49
C GLY A 33 -12.16 -9.87 -6.70
N THR A 34 -12.76 -9.96 -7.89
CA THR A 34 -12.08 -10.36 -9.13
C THR A 34 -11.25 -9.23 -9.75
N LEU A 35 -11.54 -7.98 -9.37
CA LEU A 35 -10.76 -6.80 -9.70
C LEU A 35 -10.23 -6.15 -8.42
N SER A 36 -9.10 -5.46 -8.52
CA SER A 36 -8.47 -4.84 -7.36
C SER A 36 -9.38 -3.81 -6.69
N ARG A 37 -9.28 -3.68 -5.37
CA ARG A 37 -10.04 -2.69 -4.57
C ARG A 37 -9.76 -1.24 -4.97
N SER A 38 -8.64 -0.99 -5.69
CA SER A 38 -8.27 0.33 -6.23
C SER A 38 -9.06 0.74 -7.48
N LEU A 39 -9.93 -0.12 -8.03
CA LEU A 39 -10.69 0.20 -9.26
C LEU A 39 -11.56 1.45 -9.11
N LEU A 40 -12.19 1.66 -7.95
CA LEU A 40 -13.04 2.84 -7.71
C LEU A 40 -12.22 4.15 -7.64
N PRO A 41 -11.13 4.24 -6.86
CA PRO A 41 -10.23 5.39 -6.89
C PRO A 41 -9.69 5.68 -8.30
N ASP A 42 -9.26 4.65 -9.02
CA ASP A 42 -8.75 4.81 -10.37
C ASP A 42 -9.81 5.31 -11.34
N LEU A 43 -11.07 4.82 -11.22
CA LEU A 43 -12.20 5.30 -12.02
C LEU A 43 -12.48 6.79 -11.76
N ILE A 44 -12.38 7.22 -10.51
CA ILE A 44 -12.54 8.62 -10.12
C ILE A 44 -11.39 9.47 -10.69
N ALA A 45 -10.16 8.96 -10.69
CA ALA A 45 -9.00 9.67 -11.23
C ALA A 45 -9.10 9.95 -12.73
N TRP A 46 -9.89 9.16 -13.45
CA TRP A 46 -10.20 9.41 -14.86
C TRP A 46 -11.26 10.49 -15.05
N TRP A 47 -11.62 11.27 -13.99
CA TRP A 47 -12.61 12.33 -14.05
C TRP A 47 -12.41 13.32 -15.21
N PRO A 48 -11.18 13.69 -15.66
CA PRO A 48 -11.02 14.58 -16.80
C PRO A 48 -11.53 13.95 -18.10
N ALA A 49 -11.34 12.64 -18.28
CA ALA A 49 -11.86 11.92 -19.45
C ALA A 49 -13.40 11.86 -19.41
N TRP A 50 -13.99 11.61 -18.24
CA TRP A 50 -15.44 11.61 -18.07
C TRP A 50 -16.04 13.00 -18.31
N LEU A 51 -15.38 14.04 -17.80
CA LEU A 51 -15.79 15.43 -18.02
C LEU A 51 -15.69 15.79 -19.50
N LEU A 52 -14.63 15.40 -20.19
CA LEU A 52 -14.49 15.60 -21.64
C LEU A 52 -15.62 14.94 -22.41
N ILE A 53 -15.98 13.71 -22.10
CA ILE A 53 -17.11 12.99 -22.71
C ILE A 53 -18.42 13.73 -22.45
N LEU A 54 -18.63 14.24 -21.24
CA LEU A 54 -19.82 15.00 -20.86
C LEU A 54 -19.90 16.31 -21.63
N VAL A 55 -18.81 17.06 -21.72
CA VAL A 55 -18.73 18.32 -22.49
C VAL A 55 -19.00 18.05 -23.97
N LEU A 56 -18.37 16.99 -24.52
CA LEU A 56 -18.60 16.59 -25.90
C LEU A 56 -20.08 16.23 -26.13
N ALA A 57 -20.71 15.54 -25.16
CA ALA A 57 -22.15 15.22 -25.20
C ALA A 57 -23.01 16.46 -25.28
N VAL A 58 -22.70 17.51 -24.51
CA VAL A 58 -23.43 18.77 -24.51
C VAL A 58 -23.23 19.53 -25.82
N VAL A 59 -21.98 19.64 -26.29
CA VAL A 59 -21.61 20.40 -27.51
C VAL A 59 -22.20 19.78 -28.77
N VAL A 60 -22.21 18.45 -28.87
CA VAL A 60 -22.76 17.76 -30.07
C VAL A 60 -24.23 17.44 -29.96
N ARG A 61 -24.89 17.82 -28.86
CA ARG A 61 -26.33 17.61 -28.67
C ARG A 61 -27.12 18.29 -29.79
N GLY A 62 -27.89 17.47 -30.52
CA GLY A 62 -28.71 17.97 -31.66
C GLY A 62 -27.98 18.05 -32.99
N ARG A 63 -26.66 17.91 -33.05
CA ARG A 63 -25.91 17.92 -34.34
C ARG A 63 -26.00 16.56 -35.03
N ARG A 64 -25.92 16.61 -36.38
CA ARG A 64 -25.84 15.39 -37.21
C ARG A 64 -24.49 15.36 -37.89
N ILE A 65 -23.83 14.22 -37.87
CA ILE A 65 -22.58 13.96 -38.60
C ILE A 65 -22.93 12.91 -39.68
N GLY A 66 -23.10 13.40 -40.90
CA GLY A 66 -23.63 12.58 -41.99
C GLY A 66 -25.04 12.06 -41.70
N ARG A 67 -25.25 10.75 -41.81
CA ARG A 67 -26.55 10.09 -41.56
C ARG A 67 -26.78 9.74 -40.09
N VAL A 68 -25.75 9.88 -39.24
CA VAL A 68 -25.79 9.50 -37.80
C VAL A 68 -26.02 10.73 -36.95
N ARG A 69 -26.89 10.64 -35.95
CA ARG A 69 -27.02 11.67 -34.91
C ARG A 69 -25.77 11.60 -34.03
N ALA A 70 -25.03 12.71 -33.92
CA ALA A 70 -23.79 12.80 -33.16
C ALA A 70 -23.97 12.30 -31.71
N ALA A 71 -25.15 12.53 -31.12
CA ALA A 71 -25.49 12.04 -29.78
C ALA A 71 -25.44 10.49 -29.65
N GLY A 72 -25.54 9.74 -30.75
CA GLY A 72 -25.43 8.28 -30.73
C GLY A 72 -23.99 7.76 -30.66
N LEU A 73 -23.00 8.61 -30.98
CA LEU A 73 -21.58 8.25 -30.87
C LEU A 73 -21.04 8.37 -29.44
N ILE A 74 -21.70 9.16 -28.59
CA ILE A 74 -21.25 9.42 -27.22
C ILE A 74 -21.24 8.14 -26.34
N PRO A 75 -22.27 7.28 -26.34
CA PRO A 75 -22.21 6.03 -25.62
C PRO A 75 -21.11 5.10 -26.11
N LEU A 76 -20.78 5.13 -27.41
CA LEU A 76 -19.67 4.37 -27.97
C LEU A 76 -18.31 4.90 -27.45
N LEU A 77 -18.15 6.21 -27.37
CA LEU A 77 -16.97 6.86 -26.78
C LEU A 77 -16.86 6.52 -25.28
N ALA A 78 -17.98 6.51 -24.56
CA ALA A 78 -17.98 6.14 -23.14
C ALA A 78 -17.56 4.68 -22.92
N VAL A 79 -18.02 3.76 -23.76
CA VAL A 79 -17.60 2.35 -23.72
C VAL A 79 -16.12 2.21 -24.09
N GLY A 80 -15.66 2.94 -25.11
CA GLY A 80 -14.23 2.97 -25.47
C GLY A 80 -13.35 3.52 -24.36
N ALA A 81 -13.79 4.57 -23.66
CA ALA A 81 -13.09 5.13 -22.52
C ALA A 81 -13.07 4.18 -21.31
N LEU A 82 -14.17 3.46 -21.05
CA LEU A 82 -14.20 2.40 -20.03
C LEU A 82 -13.27 1.23 -20.38
N GLY A 83 -13.20 0.84 -21.65
CA GLY A 83 -12.25 -0.18 -22.13
C GLY A 83 -10.80 0.28 -21.97
N ALA A 84 -10.49 1.51 -22.40
CA ALA A 84 -9.15 2.10 -22.23
C ALA A 84 -8.79 2.24 -20.75
N PHE A 85 -9.75 2.64 -19.91
CA PHE A 85 -9.58 2.66 -18.46
C PHE A 85 -9.23 1.28 -17.90
N LEU A 86 -9.98 0.23 -18.29
CA LEU A 86 -9.74 -1.11 -17.80
C LEU A 86 -8.35 -1.63 -18.20
N VAL A 87 -7.96 -1.44 -19.47
CA VAL A 87 -6.60 -1.78 -19.95
C VAL A 87 -5.57 -0.99 -19.17
N GLY A 88 -5.73 0.32 -19.05
CA GLY A 88 -4.81 1.16 -18.28
C GLY A 88 -4.71 0.77 -16.80
N HIS A 89 -5.83 0.36 -16.20
CA HIS A 89 -5.85 -0.13 -14.82
C HIS A 89 -5.07 -1.45 -14.66
N LEU A 90 -5.24 -2.39 -15.60
CA LEU A 90 -4.53 -3.68 -15.60
C LEU A 90 -3.04 -3.51 -15.90
N ASP A 91 -2.68 -2.61 -16.82
CA ASP A 91 -1.30 -2.35 -17.22
C ASP A 91 -0.59 -1.31 -16.34
N GLY A 92 -1.29 -0.76 -15.33
CA GLY A 92 -0.73 0.26 -14.43
C GLY A 92 -0.56 1.65 -15.07
N TRP A 93 -1.25 1.95 -16.17
CA TRP A 93 -1.20 3.26 -16.82
C TRP A 93 -1.78 4.35 -15.94
N ARG A 94 -1.08 5.49 -15.87
CA ARG A 94 -1.48 6.64 -15.05
C ARG A 94 -1.74 7.83 -15.94
N LEU A 95 -2.99 8.33 -15.99
CA LEU A 95 -3.36 9.56 -16.71
C LEU A 95 -2.86 10.83 -16.03
N MET A 96 -2.65 10.79 -14.72
CA MET A 96 -2.07 11.89 -13.98
C MET A 96 -0.76 11.46 -13.33
N PRO A 97 0.32 12.25 -13.45
CA PRO A 97 1.51 12.02 -12.64
C PRO A 97 1.07 12.10 -11.17
N SER A 98 1.23 11.01 -10.44
CA SER A 98 1.11 11.06 -9.00
C SER A 98 2.22 12.00 -8.52
N ALA A 99 1.86 13.16 -7.99
CA ALA A 99 2.80 13.92 -7.19
C ALA A 99 3.17 13.00 -6.03
N SER A 100 4.36 12.39 -6.10
CA SER A 100 4.91 11.61 -5.01
C SER A 100 5.23 12.59 -3.90
N GLN A 101 4.30 12.79 -3.00
CA GLN A 101 4.58 13.51 -1.77
C GLN A 101 5.45 12.59 -0.91
N ARG A 102 6.75 12.82 -1.00
CA ARG A 102 7.71 12.15 -0.14
C ARG A 102 7.66 12.84 1.22
N LEU A 103 7.47 12.08 2.27
CA LEU A 103 7.66 12.54 3.63
C LEU A 103 9.13 12.41 3.97
N VAL A 104 9.71 13.45 4.53
CA VAL A 104 11.12 13.47 4.90
C VAL A 104 11.19 13.96 6.35
N GLY A 105 11.82 13.17 7.19
CA GLY A 105 12.06 13.51 8.59
C GLY A 105 13.16 14.54 8.79
N PRO A 106 13.43 14.92 10.03
CA PRO A 106 14.55 15.78 10.38
C PRO A 106 15.90 15.10 10.08
N LEU A 107 16.98 15.84 10.13
CA LEU A 107 18.32 15.28 10.14
C LEU A 107 18.56 14.52 11.45
N PRO A 108 19.18 13.33 11.40
CA PRO A 108 19.52 12.61 12.62
C PRO A 108 20.52 13.39 13.48
N GLU A 109 20.26 13.46 14.76
CA GLU A 109 21.18 14.08 15.73
C GLU A 109 22.05 13.01 16.37
N ALA A 110 23.33 13.31 16.55
CA ALA A 110 24.26 12.37 17.16
C ALA A 110 23.80 11.98 18.58
N GLY A 111 23.66 10.68 18.83
CA GLY A 111 23.22 10.14 20.12
C GLY A 111 21.70 10.19 20.34
N SER A 112 20.91 10.57 19.35
CA SER A 112 19.46 10.40 19.38
C SER A 112 19.06 8.94 19.13
N SER A 113 17.90 8.55 19.60
CA SER A 113 17.22 7.30 19.25
C SER A 113 15.91 7.60 18.56
N ALA A 114 15.41 6.68 17.77
CA ALA A 114 14.15 6.86 17.06
C ALA A 114 13.24 5.66 17.20
N SER A 115 11.93 5.92 17.22
CA SER A 115 10.91 4.88 17.06
C SER A 115 10.07 5.16 15.84
N LEU A 116 9.76 4.10 15.08
CA LEU A 116 8.84 4.16 13.95
C LEU A 116 7.63 3.27 14.20
N THR A 117 6.46 3.85 14.20
CA THR A 117 5.19 3.13 14.13
C THR A 117 4.56 3.35 12.76
N ALA A 118 4.54 2.31 11.94
CA ALA A 118 3.93 2.35 10.61
C ALA A 118 2.73 1.40 10.57
N ARG A 119 1.51 1.98 10.56
CA ARG A 119 0.24 1.28 10.37
C ARG A 119 -0.32 1.69 9.04
N LEU A 120 0.02 0.93 7.99
CA LEU A 120 -0.18 1.38 6.63
C LEU A 120 -1.00 0.37 5.83
N ASP A 121 -1.87 0.88 4.98
CA ASP A 121 -2.56 0.07 4.00
C ASP A 121 -1.61 -0.27 2.84
N GLY A 122 -1.69 -1.50 2.32
CA GLY A 122 -0.89 -1.96 1.20
C GLY A 122 0.45 -2.59 1.60
N ALA A 123 1.33 -2.78 0.62
CA ALA A 123 2.65 -3.37 0.83
C ALA A 123 3.60 -2.34 1.42
N LEU A 124 4.31 -2.70 2.47
CA LEU A 124 5.32 -1.88 3.10
C LEU A 124 6.71 -2.44 2.77
N VAL A 125 7.52 -1.66 2.06
CA VAL A 125 8.94 -1.94 1.82
C VAL A 125 9.75 -1.05 2.74
N LEU A 126 10.62 -1.64 3.57
CA LEU A 126 11.47 -0.92 4.50
C LEU A 126 12.94 -1.27 4.26
N THR A 127 13.79 -0.26 4.11
CA THR A 127 15.22 -0.40 3.85
C THR A 127 16.03 0.63 4.62
N ALA A 128 17.33 0.42 4.72
CA ALA A 128 18.31 1.39 5.19
C ALA A 128 18.67 2.43 4.12
N GLY A 129 19.42 3.47 4.49
CA GLY A 129 20.07 4.41 3.57
C GLY A 129 19.28 5.69 3.32
N ALA A 130 18.63 6.24 4.34
CA ALA A 130 18.08 7.60 4.29
C ALA A 130 19.16 8.63 4.70
N ASP A 131 19.22 9.74 3.97
CA ASP A 131 20.07 10.90 4.35
C ASP A 131 19.45 11.68 5.53
N PHE A 132 18.16 11.55 5.74
CA PHE A 132 17.38 12.10 6.85
C PHE A 132 17.02 11.01 7.83
N LEU A 133 16.41 11.36 8.97
CA LEU A 133 15.98 10.38 9.94
C LEU A 133 15.12 9.29 9.28
N TYR A 134 14.17 9.69 8.46
CA TYR A 134 13.41 8.79 7.59
C TYR A 134 13.01 9.47 6.28
N GLU A 135 12.76 8.66 5.28
CA GLU A 135 12.13 9.04 4.02
C GLU A 135 11.02 8.04 3.71
N ALA A 136 9.79 8.51 3.60
CA ALA A 136 8.65 7.65 3.29
C ALA A 136 7.95 8.13 2.02
N ALA A 137 7.90 7.28 1.03
CA ALA A 137 7.27 7.52 -0.26
C ALA A 137 6.05 6.60 -0.43
N PRO A 138 4.82 7.12 -0.39
CA PRO A 138 3.66 6.30 -0.69
C PRO A 138 3.64 5.93 -2.16
N LEU A 139 3.48 4.65 -2.45
CA LEU A 139 3.25 4.14 -3.79
C LEU A 139 1.79 4.37 -4.14
N ARG A 140 1.54 5.35 -5.00
CA ARG A 140 0.20 5.71 -5.44
C ARG A 140 -0.16 4.99 -6.72
N ARG A 141 -1.38 4.46 -6.79
CA ARG A 141 -2.05 4.20 -8.07
C ARG A 141 -2.80 5.46 -8.48
N GLY A 142 -2.91 5.69 -9.79
CA GLY A 142 -3.61 6.87 -10.32
C GLY A 142 -5.01 7.01 -9.72
N GLY A 143 -5.26 8.06 -8.95
CA GLY A 143 -6.53 8.31 -8.26
C GLY A 143 -6.46 8.40 -6.74
N ASP A 144 -5.34 8.07 -6.16
CA ASP A 144 -5.15 8.24 -4.72
C ASP A 144 -5.19 9.74 -4.37
N ILE A 145 -6.27 10.16 -3.73
CA ILE A 145 -6.56 11.56 -3.35
C ILE A 145 -6.24 11.72 -1.87
N GLY A 146 -5.10 11.36 -1.41
CA GLY A 146 -4.76 11.50 -0.01
C GLY A 146 -3.40 12.16 0.18
N VAL A 147 -3.24 12.87 1.27
CA VAL A 147 -1.94 13.35 1.72
C VAL A 147 -1.47 12.40 2.80
N PRO A 148 -0.32 11.72 2.61
CA PRO A 148 0.25 10.89 3.65
C PRO A 148 0.55 11.75 4.88
N GLN A 149 0.39 11.19 6.06
CA GLN A 149 0.61 11.91 7.31
C GLN A 149 1.76 11.28 8.09
N ALA A 150 2.65 12.11 8.57
CA ALA A 150 3.63 11.77 9.58
C ALA A 150 3.38 12.65 10.81
N ALA A 151 3.28 12.04 11.97
CA ALA A 151 3.31 12.73 13.24
C ALA A 151 4.67 12.47 13.89
N GLU A 152 5.34 13.52 14.31
CA GLU A 152 6.64 13.47 14.96
C GLU A 152 6.53 14.07 16.34
N GLU A 153 7.02 13.36 17.33
CA GLU A 153 7.11 13.83 18.71
C GLU A 153 8.54 13.63 19.21
N THR A 154 9.15 14.68 19.70
CA THR A 154 10.51 14.63 20.28
C THR A 154 10.43 14.76 21.79
N GLN A 155 10.93 13.75 22.49
CA GLN A 155 10.99 13.74 23.95
C GLN A 155 12.35 13.24 24.44
N GLY A 156 13.11 14.08 25.11
CA GLY A 156 14.36 13.67 25.76
C GLY A 156 15.46 13.13 24.84
N GLY A 157 15.51 13.57 23.57
CA GLY A 157 16.45 13.08 22.57
C GLY A 157 15.98 11.83 21.81
N ALA A 158 14.82 11.30 22.15
CA ALA A 158 14.16 10.26 21.36
C ALA A 158 13.10 10.89 20.43
N ILE A 159 13.07 10.43 19.18
CA ILE A 159 12.11 10.91 18.17
C ILE A 159 11.14 9.79 17.85
N ALA A 160 9.86 9.99 18.17
CA ALA A 160 8.80 9.07 17.80
C ALA A 160 8.16 9.52 16.49
N VAL A 161 8.14 8.63 15.51
CA VAL A 161 7.54 8.85 14.19
C VAL A 161 6.36 7.91 14.03
N VAL A 162 5.19 8.46 13.72
CA VAL A 162 3.99 7.69 13.40
C VAL A 162 3.59 7.99 11.97
N LEU A 163 3.70 7.00 11.10
CA LEU A 163 3.21 7.07 9.73
C LEU A 163 1.80 6.47 9.69
N SER A 164 0.87 7.22 9.14
CA SER A 164 -0.52 6.79 9.01
C SER A 164 -1.07 7.04 7.61
N PRO A 165 -2.01 6.20 7.15
CA PRO A 165 -2.71 6.46 5.92
C PRO A 165 -3.52 7.76 6.03
N PRO A 166 -3.84 8.42 4.90
CA PRO A 166 -4.62 9.64 4.93
C PRO A 166 -5.99 9.42 5.56
N LEU A 167 -6.40 10.35 6.42
CA LEU A 167 -7.74 10.39 7.01
C LEU A 167 -8.76 10.75 5.92
N SER A 168 -9.16 9.79 5.12
CA SER A 168 -10.23 9.97 4.15
C SER A 168 -11.17 8.79 4.17
N PRO A 169 -12.47 9.00 4.20
CA PRO A 169 -13.42 7.92 4.29
C PRO A 169 -13.40 7.08 3.01
N GLY A 170 -12.91 5.87 3.10
CA GLY A 170 -13.27 4.76 2.24
C GLY A 170 -12.65 4.64 0.84
N PHE A 171 -11.92 5.63 0.32
CA PHE A 171 -11.46 5.63 -1.08
C PHE A 171 -9.96 5.85 -1.30
N ASN A 172 -9.17 6.02 -0.25
CA ASN A 172 -7.77 6.40 -0.35
C ASN A 172 -6.88 5.35 0.30
N THR A 173 -6.64 4.28 -0.43
CA THR A 173 -5.63 3.30 -0.04
C THR A 173 -4.44 3.45 -0.97
N PHE A 174 -3.28 3.72 -0.44
CA PHE A 174 -2.04 3.60 -1.20
C PHE A 174 -1.79 2.13 -1.54
N SER A 175 -1.22 1.87 -2.71
CA SER A 175 -0.87 0.50 -3.11
C SER A 175 0.29 -0.05 -2.29
N GLY A 176 1.05 0.81 -1.65
CA GLY A 176 2.16 0.46 -0.79
C GLY A 176 2.95 1.67 -0.36
N TRP A 177 4.05 1.41 0.35
CA TRP A 177 4.96 2.39 0.89
C TRP A 177 6.40 1.93 0.71
N ASP A 178 7.27 2.84 0.29
CA ASP A 178 8.72 2.68 0.31
C ASP A 178 9.26 3.58 1.41
N ILE A 179 9.79 2.96 2.48
CA ILE A 179 10.32 3.65 3.65
C ILE A 179 11.81 3.36 3.75
N ARG A 180 12.59 4.42 3.84
CA ARG A 180 14.01 4.36 4.11
C ARG A 180 14.30 4.98 5.46
N LEU A 181 15.16 4.35 6.23
CA LEU A 181 15.56 4.80 7.55
C LEU A 181 17.04 5.14 7.57
N SER A 182 17.42 6.10 8.43
CA SER A 182 18.81 6.43 8.68
C SER A 182 19.54 5.27 9.36
N GLU A 183 20.78 5.06 8.96
CA GLU A 183 21.71 4.09 9.59
C GLU A 183 22.39 4.66 10.84
N ASP A 184 22.27 5.97 11.08
CA ASP A 184 23.02 6.69 12.12
C ASP A 184 22.35 6.69 13.50
N VAL A 185 21.13 6.12 13.61
CA VAL A 185 20.38 6.10 14.87
C VAL A 185 19.83 4.71 15.19
N PRO A 186 19.78 4.33 16.48
CA PRO A 186 19.10 3.11 16.89
C PRO A 186 17.57 3.24 16.77
N TRP A 187 16.93 2.18 16.25
CA TRP A 187 15.51 2.15 15.93
C TRP A 187 14.72 1.18 16.80
N ASP A 188 13.57 1.64 17.27
CA ASP A 188 12.46 0.80 17.77
C ASP A 188 11.36 0.77 16.71
N LEU A 189 11.09 -0.41 16.12
CA LEU A 189 10.23 -0.56 14.96
C LEU A 189 8.92 -1.28 15.32
N THR A 190 7.79 -0.66 15.01
CA THR A 190 6.45 -1.28 15.04
C THR A 190 5.83 -1.16 13.66
N LEU A 191 5.68 -2.30 12.97
CA LEU A 191 5.28 -2.37 11.57
C LEU A 191 4.01 -3.22 11.43
N GLU A 192 2.99 -2.70 10.77
CA GLU A 192 1.70 -3.37 10.58
C GLU A 192 1.31 -3.36 9.10
N GLY A 193 1.00 -4.54 8.53
CA GLY A 193 0.56 -4.71 7.16
C GLY A 193 1.24 -5.87 6.44
N ALA A 194 1.26 -5.79 5.10
CA ALA A 194 2.04 -6.70 4.25
C ALA A 194 3.48 -6.14 4.14
N LEU A 195 4.44 -6.82 4.75
CA LEU A 195 5.78 -6.29 5.00
C LEU A 195 6.86 -6.98 4.17
N GLU A 196 7.75 -6.18 3.59
CA GLU A 196 9.04 -6.58 3.07
C GLU A 196 10.10 -5.67 3.69
N ALA A 197 10.82 -6.16 4.73
CA ALA A 197 11.81 -5.37 5.45
C ALA A 197 13.21 -5.93 5.26
N ASP A 198 14.14 -5.07 4.85
CA ASP A 198 15.57 -5.36 4.85
C ASP A 198 16.23 -4.51 5.95
N LEU A 199 16.60 -5.16 7.05
CA LEU A 199 17.18 -4.49 8.22
C LEU A 199 18.69 -4.38 8.16
N ARG A 200 19.32 -4.80 7.06
CA ARG A 200 20.77 -4.69 6.90
C ARG A 200 21.18 -3.20 6.85
N GLY A 201 22.16 -2.85 7.66
CA GLY A 201 22.61 -1.46 7.84
C GLY A 201 21.87 -0.70 8.93
N LEU A 202 20.73 -1.20 9.44
CA LEU A 202 20.02 -0.55 10.53
C LEU A 202 20.47 -1.08 11.90
N ASP A 203 20.64 -0.17 12.85
CA ASP A 203 20.74 -0.52 14.27
C ASP A 203 19.33 -0.62 14.87
N VAL A 204 18.84 -1.85 15.04
CA VAL A 204 17.48 -2.10 15.54
C VAL A 204 17.54 -2.57 16.99
N THR A 205 16.91 -1.82 17.87
CA THR A 205 16.85 -2.12 19.32
C THR A 205 15.66 -2.99 19.67
N SER A 206 14.55 -2.84 18.96
CA SER A 206 13.37 -3.73 19.07
C SER A 206 12.58 -3.74 17.77
N LEU A 207 11.84 -4.85 17.54
CA LEU A 207 10.99 -5.01 16.37
C LEU A 207 9.67 -5.67 16.76
N ALA A 208 8.56 -5.03 16.42
CA ALA A 208 7.23 -5.63 16.47
C ALA A 208 6.62 -5.67 15.07
N VAL A 209 6.19 -6.84 14.62
CA VAL A 209 5.57 -7.03 13.30
C VAL A 209 4.19 -7.64 13.42
N HIS A 210 3.22 -7.03 12.72
CA HIS A 210 1.82 -7.43 12.70
C HIS A 210 1.36 -7.61 11.24
N GLY A 211 0.84 -8.78 10.89
CA GLY A 211 0.33 -9.09 9.55
C GLY A 211 1.06 -10.24 8.90
N GLU A 212 1.63 -10.02 7.71
CA GLU A 212 2.36 -11.06 6.97
C GLU A 212 3.52 -10.44 6.18
N GLY A 213 4.56 -11.24 5.92
CA GLY A 213 5.65 -10.73 5.09
C GLY A 213 7.00 -11.41 5.30
N THR A 214 8.03 -10.69 4.85
CA THR A 214 9.42 -11.15 4.93
C THR A 214 10.28 -10.11 5.62
N VAL A 215 11.23 -10.58 6.44
CA VAL A 215 12.18 -9.73 7.16
C VAL A 215 13.58 -10.30 7.00
N VAL A 216 14.48 -9.53 6.42
CA VAL A 216 15.92 -9.87 6.36
C VAL A 216 16.60 -9.28 7.59
N LEU A 217 17.17 -10.18 8.42
CA LEU A 217 17.85 -9.80 9.65
C LEU A 217 19.27 -9.30 9.35
N ALA A 218 19.78 -8.47 10.24
CA ALA A 218 21.15 -7.98 10.23
C ALA A 218 21.91 -8.46 11.50
N PRO A 219 23.24 -8.47 11.52
CA PRO A 219 23.99 -8.62 12.76
C PRO A 219 23.62 -7.51 13.75
N THR A 220 23.47 -7.83 15.03
CA THR A 220 23.21 -6.87 16.10
C THR A 220 24.29 -6.91 17.16
N GLU A 221 24.56 -5.80 17.83
CA GLU A 221 25.53 -5.74 18.93
C GLU A 221 24.95 -6.29 20.25
N GLY A 222 23.64 -6.27 20.39
CA GLY A 222 22.89 -6.69 21.59
C GLY A 222 21.89 -7.79 21.34
N SER A 223 21.10 -8.08 22.37
CA SER A 223 19.94 -8.96 22.27
C SER A 223 18.74 -8.13 21.82
N THR A 224 18.26 -8.32 20.59
CA THR A 224 17.18 -7.55 20.00
C THR A 224 15.87 -8.36 20.04
N PRO A 225 14.88 -7.93 20.83
CA PRO A 225 13.60 -8.61 20.91
C PRO A 225 12.79 -8.39 19.64
N VAL A 226 12.12 -9.45 19.17
CA VAL A 226 11.18 -9.42 18.05
C VAL A 226 9.85 -10.02 18.51
N ALA A 227 8.78 -9.23 18.44
CA ALA A 227 7.42 -9.70 18.67
C ALA A 227 6.72 -9.93 17.33
N VAL A 228 6.17 -11.13 17.12
CA VAL A 228 5.55 -11.53 15.86
C VAL A 228 4.07 -11.81 16.07
N HIS A 229 3.21 -11.10 15.33
CA HIS A 229 1.77 -11.31 15.29
C HIS A 229 1.32 -11.53 13.84
N GLY A 230 1.18 -12.79 13.43
CA GLY A 230 0.78 -13.16 12.07
C GLY A 230 1.74 -14.13 11.39
N GLY A 231 1.85 -14.05 10.07
CA GLY A 231 2.66 -14.98 9.27
C GLY A 231 3.93 -14.33 8.72
N PHE A 232 5.11 -14.63 9.27
CA PHE A 232 6.36 -14.02 8.82
C PHE A 232 7.45 -15.03 8.48
N THR A 233 8.19 -14.71 7.41
CA THR A 233 9.43 -15.39 7.04
C THR A 233 10.61 -14.48 7.40
N PHE A 234 11.51 -14.97 8.25
CA PHE A 234 12.74 -14.29 8.60
C PHE A 234 13.91 -14.92 7.83
N THR A 235 14.67 -14.12 7.13
CA THR A 235 15.91 -14.55 6.49
C THR A 235 17.08 -14.17 7.38
N ALA A 236 17.80 -15.15 7.88
CA ALA A 236 18.99 -14.96 8.72
C ALA A 236 20.24 -15.23 7.88
N PRO A 237 20.98 -14.18 7.43
CA PRO A 237 22.24 -14.36 6.73
C PRO A 237 23.27 -15.12 7.56
N ALA A 238 24.23 -15.74 6.89
CA ALA A 238 25.29 -16.49 7.55
C ALA A 238 26.01 -15.64 8.62
N GLY A 239 26.13 -16.19 9.84
CA GLY A 239 26.75 -15.48 10.97
C GLY A 239 25.77 -14.64 11.82
N VAL A 240 24.52 -14.43 11.38
CA VAL A 240 23.51 -13.78 12.22
C VAL A 240 23.04 -14.73 13.31
N VAL A 241 23.12 -14.25 14.56
CA VAL A 241 22.61 -14.97 15.71
C VAL A 241 21.11 -14.74 15.84
N ALA A 242 20.33 -15.81 15.87
CA ALA A 242 18.91 -15.72 16.13
C ALA A 242 18.41 -16.89 16.98
N ARG A 243 17.42 -16.61 17.83
CA ARG A 243 16.70 -17.59 18.65
C ARG A 243 15.21 -17.38 18.42
N VAL A 244 14.50 -18.45 18.19
CA VAL A 244 13.03 -18.42 18.11
C VAL A 244 12.46 -19.10 19.34
N VAL A 245 11.57 -18.40 20.04
CA VAL A 245 10.83 -18.93 21.18
C VAL A 245 9.48 -19.43 20.69
N GLY A 246 9.18 -20.70 20.92
CA GLY A 246 7.96 -21.36 20.47
C GLY A 246 8.16 -22.22 19.22
N ASP A 247 7.05 -22.56 18.58
CA ASP A 247 7.05 -23.39 17.37
C ASP A 247 7.36 -22.55 16.13
N ALA A 248 8.32 -23.02 15.33
CA ALA A 248 8.71 -22.40 14.08
C ALA A 248 9.23 -23.44 13.09
N ALA A 249 9.11 -23.13 11.80
CA ALA A 249 9.84 -23.83 10.75
C ALA A 249 11.22 -23.20 10.61
N VAL A 250 12.28 -23.95 10.88
CA VAL A 250 13.66 -23.48 10.88
C VAL A 250 14.55 -24.37 10.00
N PRO A 251 15.72 -23.89 9.54
CA PRO A 251 16.69 -24.71 8.82
C PRO A 251 17.14 -25.92 9.64
N ALA A 252 17.51 -27.01 8.95
CA ALA A 252 17.98 -28.22 9.59
C ALA A 252 19.29 -28.07 10.40
N SER A 253 20.02 -26.97 10.14
CA SER A 253 21.25 -26.60 10.86
C SER A 253 21.00 -26.02 12.26
N TRP A 254 19.74 -25.64 12.57
CA TRP A 254 19.40 -25.05 13.86
C TRP A 254 19.21 -26.09 14.96
N GLU A 255 19.64 -25.73 16.15
CA GLU A 255 19.53 -26.59 17.32
C GLU A 255 18.24 -26.32 18.08
N ARG A 256 17.58 -27.41 18.51
CA ARG A 256 16.41 -27.30 19.39
C ARG A 256 16.85 -27.01 20.81
N THR A 257 16.33 -25.97 21.41
CA THR A 257 16.49 -25.61 22.82
C THR A 257 15.20 -25.93 23.59
N GLY A 258 15.20 -25.85 24.90
CA GLY A 258 14.05 -26.29 25.71
C GLY A 258 12.72 -25.59 25.37
N ASP A 259 12.77 -24.32 24.92
CA ASP A 259 11.62 -23.48 24.62
C ASP A 259 11.53 -23.03 23.15
N GLY A 260 12.41 -23.54 22.27
CA GLY A 260 12.41 -23.12 20.85
C GLY A 260 13.63 -23.58 20.07
N TRP A 261 14.17 -22.71 19.22
CA TRP A 261 15.25 -23.00 18.29
C TRP A 261 16.33 -21.92 18.32
N ARG A 262 17.57 -22.32 18.05
CA ARG A 262 18.72 -21.41 18.01
C ARG A 262 19.56 -21.65 16.77
N SER A 263 20.01 -20.55 16.14
CA SER A 263 20.98 -20.61 15.04
C SER A 263 22.34 -21.19 15.51
N PRO A 264 23.14 -21.75 14.59
CA PRO A 264 24.47 -22.26 14.93
C PRO A 264 25.46 -21.14 15.31
N ALA A 265 25.20 -19.90 14.95
CA ALA A 265 26.01 -18.75 15.31
C ALA A 265 25.91 -18.46 16.83
N THR A 266 26.97 -17.93 17.41
CA THR A 266 27.06 -17.67 18.86
C THR A 266 27.26 -16.18 19.14
N GLY A 267 26.65 -15.69 20.21
CA GLY A 267 26.73 -14.28 20.61
C GLY A 267 25.37 -13.68 20.94
N PRO A 268 25.31 -12.36 21.13
CA PRO A 268 24.03 -11.64 21.17
C PRO A 268 23.37 -11.67 19.81
N GLY A 269 22.04 -11.54 19.77
CA GLY A 269 21.31 -11.60 18.50
C GLY A 269 19.81 -11.44 18.66
N TRP A 270 19.08 -11.80 17.65
CA TRP A 270 17.62 -11.65 17.59
C TRP A 270 16.92 -12.69 18.47
N VAL A 271 15.95 -12.25 19.25
CA VAL A 271 15.07 -13.10 20.04
C VAL A 271 13.65 -12.98 19.52
N ILE A 272 13.26 -13.90 18.63
CA ILE A 272 11.97 -13.90 17.95
C ILE A 272 10.95 -14.63 18.80
N THR A 273 9.90 -13.94 19.23
CA THR A 273 8.82 -14.50 20.03
C THR A 273 7.53 -14.43 19.22
N ALA A 274 6.98 -15.59 18.90
CA ALA A 274 5.71 -15.71 18.20
C ALA A 274 4.54 -15.59 19.19
N ALA A 275 3.58 -14.73 18.90
CA ALA A 275 2.31 -14.69 19.60
C ALA A 275 1.47 -15.94 19.30
N ALA A 276 0.47 -16.21 20.14
CA ALA A 276 -0.45 -17.32 19.92
C ALA A 276 -1.13 -17.23 18.54
N GLY A 277 -0.99 -18.29 17.75
CA GLY A 277 -1.51 -18.35 16.38
C GLY A 277 -0.63 -17.72 15.31
N ALA A 278 0.52 -17.13 15.66
CA ALA A 278 1.48 -16.65 14.68
C ALA A 278 2.25 -17.81 14.03
N THR A 279 2.62 -17.62 12.78
CA THR A 279 3.46 -18.56 12.01
C THR A 279 4.81 -17.92 11.75
N VAL A 280 5.89 -18.56 12.21
CA VAL A 280 7.25 -18.12 12.00
C VAL A 280 8.00 -19.14 11.16
N VAL A 281 8.57 -18.68 10.06
CA VAL A 281 9.47 -19.45 9.20
C VAL A 281 10.82 -18.76 9.23
N VAL A 282 11.91 -19.48 9.41
CA VAL A 282 13.26 -18.93 9.31
C VAL A 282 13.99 -19.66 8.19
N THR A 283 14.70 -18.89 7.37
CA THR A 283 15.50 -19.39 6.24
C THR A 283 16.93 -18.88 6.35
N ASP A 284 17.90 -19.68 5.94
CA ASP A 284 19.28 -19.26 5.74
C ASP A 284 19.42 -18.67 4.32
N SER A 285 20.21 -17.62 4.14
CA SER A 285 20.50 -17.01 2.83
C SER A 285 21.91 -17.31 2.38
#